data_83e0dfb7f55aab8ab95026ba6ba21dc7
#
_entry.id   83e0dfb7f55aab8ab95026ba6ba21dc7
#
_cell.length_a   1.000
_cell.length_b   1.000
_cell.length_c   1.000
_cell.angle_alpha   90.00
_cell.angle_beta   90.00
_cell.angle_gamma   90.00
#
_symmetry.space_group_name_H-M   'P 1'
#
loop_
_entity.id
_entity.type
_entity.pdbx_description
1 polymer ?
#
loop_
_entity_poly.entity_id
_entity_poly.type
_entity_poly.pdbx_seq_one_letter_code
_entity_poly.pdbx_strand_id
1 'polypeptide(L)'
;MLYNNGSSILPIEMPVPHLSTALRGPILDLENRIISAMPTIEHWLRNKWREHTVPFYCSVDLRNSGFKLAPVDTNLFPGGFNNLNPEFIPLCVQAMMSAIEKICPDTHSILLIPENHTRNLFYLQNIATLQNIMQHAGLNVRIGTLLPEITTATQIDLPNGQTITLEPIVRKNNKLGVENFDPCAVLLNNDLSTGIPEILQNLNQIVIPPLHAGWATRRKSDHFAAYDRVAQEFAELIGIDPWLINPRFTSCGEIN
;
A
#
# COMPACT_ATOMS: atom_id res chain seq x y z
N MET A 1 -0.11 -15.73 55.75
CA MET A 1 0.04 -16.36 54.42
C MET A 1 -0.62 -15.45 53.41
N LEU A 2 0.17 -14.66 52.73
CA LEU A 2 -0.29 -13.75 51.68
C LEU A 2 0.20 -14.33 50.36
N TYR A 3 -0.72 -14.79 49.50
CA TYR A 3 -0.43 -15.20 48.14
C TYR A 3 -0.36 -13.95 47.26
N ASN A 4 0.82 -13.67 46.79
CA ASN A 4 1.10 -12.62 45.81
C ASN A 4 0.99 -13.24 44.44
N ASN A 5 -0.15 -13.07 43.75
CA ASN A 5 -0.31 -13.42 42.35
C ASN A 5 0.17 -12.25 41.49
N GLY A 6 1.45 -12.19 41.25
CA GLY A 6 2.02 -11.34 40.22
C GLY A 6 1.81 -11.95 38.82
N SER A 7 0.72 -11.60 38.17
CA SER A 7 0.60 -11.82 36.74
C SER A 7 1.54 -10.84 36.03
N SER A 8 2.69 -11.34 35.61
CA SER A 8 3.56 -10.62 34.68
C SER A 8 2.86 -10.53 33.32
N ILE A 9 2.31 -9.36 33.01
CA ILE A 9 1.89 -9.02 31.67
C ILE A 9 3.19 -8.89 30.88
N LEU A 10 3.48 -9.88 30.04
CA LEU A 10 4.56 -9.79 29.06
C LEU A 10 4.24 -8.61 28.14
N PRO A 11 5.18 -7.70 27.87
CA PRO A 11 4.95 -6.65 26.91
C PRO A 11 4.68 -7.29 25.54
N ILE A 12 3.59 -6.89 24.91
CA ILE A 12 3.30 -7.25 23.51
C ILE A 12 4.44 -6.65 22.69
N GLU A 13 5.33 -7.49 22.18
CA GLU A 13 6.35 -7.07 21.25
C GLU A 13 5.64 -6.57 19.99
N MET A 14 5.62 -5.25 19.82
CA MET A 14 5.16 -4.66 18.57
C MET A 14 6.18 -4.95 17.47
N PRO A 15 5.75 -5.43 16.29
CA PRO A 15 6.66 -5.87 15.23
C PRO A 15 7.49 -4.74 14.57
N VAL A 16 7.19 -3.49 14.89
CA VAL A 16 7.95 -2.32 14.45
C VAL A 16 8.48 -1.57 15.68
N PRO A 17 9.77 -1.19 15.72
CA PRO A 17 10.28 -0.37 16.81
C PRO A 17 9.40 0.87 16.97
N HIS A 18 8.81 1.03 18.11
CA HIS A 18 8.05 2.22 18.46
C HIS A 18 9.02 3.38 18.61
N LEU A 19 9.24 4.13 17.54
CA LEU A 19 9.94 5.40 17.57
C LEU A 19 9.03 6.40 18.28
N SER A 20 9.06 6.41 19.60
CA SER A 20 8.55 7.53 20.38
C SER A 20 9.53 8.71 20.23
N THR A 21 9.57 9.32 19.06
CA THR A 21 10.14 10.65 18.93
C THR A 21 9.22 11.58 19.70
N ALA A 22 9.68 12.07 20.84
CA ALA A 22 8.97 13.14 21.53
C ALA A 22 8.86 14.30 20.52
N LEU A 23 7.65 14.57 20.05
CA LEU A 23 7.36 15.73 19.22
C LEU A 23 7.72 16.98 20.02
N ARG A 24 8.62 17.81 19.53
CA ARG A 24 9.10 19.01 20.20
C ARG A 24 9.28 20.13 19.18
N GLY A 25 9.00 21.37 19.62
CA GLY A 25 9.25 22.56 18.83
C GLY A 25 8.52 22.58 17.48
N PRO A 26 9.18 22.86 16.37
CA PRO A 26 8.55 23.11 15.08
C PRO A 26 7.67 21.99 14.55
N ILE A 27 8.00 20.72 14.85
CA ILE A 27 7.17 19.60 14.39
C ILE A 27 5.84 19.52 15.16
N LEU A 28 5.85 19.89 16.45
CA LEU A 28 4.64 19.99 17.24
C LEU A 28 3.74 21.15 16.78
N ASP A 29 4.35 22.28 16.39
CA ASP A 29 3.62 23.42 15.83
C ASP A 29 2.96 23.06 14.51
N LEU A 30 3.65 22.30 13.64
CA LEU A 30 3.11 21.75 12.39
C LEU A 30 1.92 20.82 12.66
N GLU A 31 2.06 19.89 13.62
CA GLU A 31 0.98 18.99 14.02
C GLU A 31 -0.24 19.76 14.51
N ASN A 32 -0.05 20.72 15.41
CA ASN A 32 -1.14 21.55 15.93
C ASN A 32 -1.83 22.35 14.83
N ARG A 33 -1.10 22.84 13.85
CA ARG A 33 -1.66 23.54 12.67
C ARG A 33 -2.54 22.60 11.84
N ILE A 34 -2.05 21.39 11.55
CA ILE A 34 -2.79 20.38 10.80
C ILE A 34 -4.08 20.00 11.55
N ILE A 35 -3.98 19.69 12.84
CA ILE A 35 -5.14 19.30 13.66
C ILE A 35 -6.17 20.44 13.73
N SER A 36 -5.72 21.67 13.96
CA SER A 36 -6.62 22.83 14.04
C SER A 36 -7.32 23.15 12.73
N ALA A 37 -6.69 22.83 11.59
CA ALA A 37 -7.23 23.07 10.26
C ALA A 37 -7.98 21.84 9.67
N MET A 38 -8.15 20.76 10.44
CA MET A 38 -8.69 19.48 9.95
C MET A 38 -10.00 19.62 9.14
N PRO A 39 -11.02 20.37 9.57
CA PRO A 39 -12.25 20.52 8.77
C PRO A 39 -12.01 21.15 7.39
N THR A 40 -11.11 22.13 7.32
CA THR A 40 -10.73 22.81 6.07
C THR A 40 -9.93 21.86 5.17
N ILE A 41 -9.00 21.10 5.75
CA ILE A 41 -8.21 20.08 5.05
C ILE A 41 -9.12 19.00 4.46
N GLU A 42 -10.05 18.47 5.22
CA GLU A 42 -10.98 17.45 4.74
C GLU A 42 -11.88 17.95 3.61
N HIS A 43 -12.34 19.21 3.70
CA HIS A 43 -13.11 19.80 2.62
C HIS A 43 -12.28 19.95 1.34
N TRP A 44 -11.03 20.42 1.45
CA TRP A 44 -10.11 20.55 0.34
C TRP A 44 -9.77 19.19 -0.29
N LEU A 45 -9.46 18.17 0.53
CA LEU A 45 -9.20 16.80 0.05
C LEU A 45 -10.40 16.22 -0.70
N ARG A 46 -11.64 16.41 -0.19
CA ARG A 46 -12.85 15.96 -0.89
C ARG A 46 -13.00 16.59 -2.27
N ASN A 47 -12.63 17.85 -2.44
CA ASN A 47 -12.64 18.51 -3.74
C ASN A 47 -11.57 17.91 -4.67
N LYS A 48 -10.34 17.73 -4.16
CA LYS A 48 -9.26 17.09 -4.93
C LYS A 48 -9.64 15.65 -5.37
N TRP A 49 -10.31 14.88 -4.53
CA TRP A 49 -10.79 13.54 -4.88
C TRP A 49 -11.93 13.51 -5.91
N ARG A 50 -12.63 14.60 -6.11
CA ARG A 50 -13.59 14.74 -7.22
C ARG A 50 -12.91 15.05 -8.54
N GLU A 51 -11.77 15.74 -8.50
CA GLU A 51 -10.99 16.12 -9.67
C GLU A 51 -10.04 14.99 -10.11
N HIS A 52 -9.61 14.13 -9.20
CA HIS A 52 -8.59 13.11 -9.44
C HIS A 52 -9.05 11.73 -8.98
N THR A 53 -8.69 10.72 -9.76
CA THR A 53 -8.93 9.33 -9.37
C THR A 53 -7.99 8.95 -8.23
N VAL A 54 -8.56 8.55 -7.09
CA VAL A 54 -7.81 8.07 -5.94
C VAL A 54 -7.26 6.68 -6.26
N PRO A 55 -5.98 6.38 -5.99
CA PRO A 55 -5.43 5.04 -6.15
C PRO A 55 -6.15 4.05 -5.24
N PHE A 56 -6.25 2.80 -5.68
CA PHE A 56 -6.89 1.73 -4.90
C PHE A 56 -6.24 1.57 -3.52
N TYR A 57 -4.93 1.59 -3.48
CA TYR A 57 -4.10 1.59 -2.28
C TYR A 57 -2.76 2.27 -2.57
N CYS A 58 -2.09 2.71 -1.53
CA CYS A 58 -0.75 3.29 -1.63
C CYS A 58 -0.06 3.27 -0.27
N SER A 59 1.25 3.38 -0.29
CA SER A 59 2.07 3.70 0.87
C SER A 59 2.86 4.98 0.65
N VAL A 60 3.19 5.65 1.75
CA VAL A 60 4.00 6.86 1.75
C VAL A 60 5.05 6.75 2.84
N ASP A 61 6.31 6.85 2.46
CA ASP A 61 7.42 6.93 3.41
C ASP A 61 7.64 8.38 3.81
N LEU A 62 7.52 8.66 5.10
CA LEU A 62 7.72 9.98 5.68
C LEU A 62 9.08 10.08 6.38
N ARG A 63 9.78 11.18 6.16
CA ARG A 63 10.98 11.54 6.92
C ARG A 63 10.67 12.67 7.88
N ASN A 64 10.91 12.38 9.17
CA ASN A 64 10.80 13.34 10.25
C ASN A 64 12.19 13.74 10.72
N SER A 65 12.52 15.02 10.59
CA SER A 65 13.81 15.60 11.03
C SER A 65 13.69 16.40 12.34
N GLY A 66 12.52 16.35 13.00
CA GLY A 66 12.25 17.14 14.21
C GLY A 66 11.71 18.55 13.94
N PHE A 67 11.90 19.07 12.74
CA PHE A 67 11.40 20.39 12.32
C PHE A 67 10.72 20.36 10.95
N LYS A 68 10.78 19.24 10.25
CA LYS A 68 10.23 19.03 8.91
C LYS A 68 9.71 17.61 8.80
N LEU A 69 8.55 17.46 8.20
CA LEU A 69 7.95 16.16 7.87
C LEU A 69 7.68 16.11 6.37
N ALA A 70 8.38 15.29 5.63
CA ALA A 70 8.23 15.25 4.19
C ALA A 70 8.12 13.81 3.66
N PRO A 71 7.27 13.56 2.64
CA PRO A 71 7.27 12.30 1.92
C PRO A 71 8.56 12.18 1.10
N VAL A 72 9.17 11.01 1.14
CA VAL A 72 10.41 10.72 0.39
C VAL A 72 10.23 9.58 -0.58
N ASP A 73 9.20 8.78 -0.40
CA ASP A 73 8.77 7.77 -1.35
C ASP A 73 7.25 7.59 -1.30
N THR A 74 6.66 7.31 -2.44
CA THR A 74 5.26 6.94 -2.58
C THR A 74 5.16 5.73 -3.47
N ASN A 75 4.46 4.71 -3.04
CA ASN A 75 4.35 3.47 -3.76
C ASN A 75 2.87 3.11 -4.00
N LEU A 76 2.52 2.80 -5.26
CA LEU A 76 1.19 2.32 -5.66
C LEU A 76 1.06 0.79 -5.56
N PHE A 77 2.13 0.11 -5.15
CA PHE A 77 2.19 -1.33 -4.88
C PHE A 77 2.71 -1.53 -3.45
N PRO A 78 1.93 -1.13 -2.43
CA PRO A 78 2.41 -1.03 -1.06
C PRO A 78 2.79 -2.39 -0.49
N GLY A 79 3.90 -2.40 0.26
CA GLY A 79 4.28 -3.46 1.17
C GLY A 79 3.97 -3.11 2.62
N GLY A 80 4.29 -4.03 3.55
CA GLY A 80 4.22 -3.78 4.97
C GLY A 80 2.84 -3.96 5.61
N PHE A 81 1.87 -4.59 4.95
CA PHE A 81 0.57 -4.92 5.55
C PHE A 81 0.72 -5.79 6.81
N ASN A 82 1.75 -6.63 6.88
CA ASN A 82 2.09 -7.42 8.06
C ASN A 82 2.59 -6.58 9.26
N ASN A 83 2.89 -5.30 9.05
CA ASN A 83 3.30 -4.35 10.11
C ASN A 83 2.13 -3.48 10.61
N LEU A 84 0.93 -3.65 10.06
CA LEU A 84 -0.24 -2.92 10.53
C LEU A 84 -0.57 -3.29 11.97
N ASN A 85 -0.94 -2.29 12.76
CA ASN A 85 -1.47 -2.56 14.10
C ASN A 85 -2.76 -3.40 13.97
N PRO A 86 -2.84 -4.57 14.64
CA PRO A 86 -4.02 -5.44 14.57
C PRO A 86 -5.34 -4.73 14.91
N GLU A 87 -5.32 -3.71 15.77
CA GLU A 87 -6.50 -2.92 16.11
C GLU A 87 -7.10 -2.16 14.92
N PHE A 88 -6.30 -1.88 13.88
CA PHE A 88 -6.75 -1.18 12.67
C PHE A 88 -7.18 -2.12 11.54
N ILE A 89 -7.05 -3.42 11.69
CA ILE A 89 -7.49 -4.37 10.65
C ILE A 89 -8.96 -4.20 10.29
N PRO A 90 -9.92 -4.01 11.23
CA PRO A 90 -11.32 -3.75 10.87
C PRO A 90 -11.49 -2.49 10.01
N LEU A 91 -10.72 -1.44 10.26
CA LEU A 91 -10.72 -0.22 9.43
C LEU A 91 -10.16 -0.50 8.03
N CYS A 92 -9.09 -1.30 7.93
CA CYS A 92 -8.54 -1.72 6.64
C CYS A 92 -9.57 -2.53 5.83
N VAL A 93 -10.34 -3.40 6.47
CA VAL A 93 -11.43 -4.16 5.83
C VAL A 93 -12.51 -3.23 5.29
N GLN A 94 -12.96 -2.24 6.08
CA GLN A 94 -13.93 -1.23 5.62
C GLN A 94 -13.41 -0.40 4.45
N ALA A 95 -12.15 0.02 4.52
CA ALA A 95 -11.49 0.75 3.42
C ALA A 95 -11.42 -0.10 2.14
N MET A 96 -11.11 -1.39 2.27
CA MET A 96 -11.07 -2.34 1.17
C MET A 96 -12.45 -2.49 0.52
N MET A 97 -13.51 -2.69 1.30
CA MET A 97 -14.89 -2.76 0.80
C MET A 97 -15.25 -1.50 -0.01
N SER A 98 -14.97 -0.32 0.54
CA SER A 98 -15.25 0.95 -0.14
C SER A 98 -14.42 1.15 -1.42
N ALA A 99 -13.18 0.67 -1.46
CA ALA A 99 -12.33 0.75 -2.63
C ALA A 99 -12.81 -0.16 -3.76
N ILE A 100 -13.20 -1.39 -3.44
CA ILE A 100 -13.73 -2.36 -4.40
C ILE A 100 -15.06 -1.89 -4.99
N GLU A 101 -15.98 -1.40 -4.15
CA GLU A 101 -17.28 -0.88 -4.60
C GLU A 101 -17.14 0.24 -5.64
N LYS A 102 -16.13 1.10 -5.50
CA LYS A 102 -15.85 2.17 -6.47
C LYS A 102 -15.32 1.68 -7.81
N ILE A 103 -14.62 0.55 -7.83
CA ILE A 103 -13.98 0.01 -9.03
C ILE A 103 -14.92 -0.90 -9.80
N CYS A 104 -15.55 -1.81 -9.10
CA CYS A 104 -16.50 -2.76 -9.66
C CYS A 104 -17.40 -3.30 -8.55
N PRO A 105 -18.65 -2.79 -8.42
CA PRO A 105 -19.60 -3.23 -7.38
C PRO A 105 -19.90 -4.74 -7.38
N ASP A 106 -19.81 -5.35 -8.57
CA ASP A 106 -20.08 -6.79 -8.75
C ASP A 106 -18.83 -7.67 -8.58
N THR A 107 -17.71 -7.10 -8.13
CA THR A 107 -16.48 -7.88 -7.93
C THR A 107 -16.58 -8.76 -6.69
N HIS A 108 -16.54 -10.07 -6.90
CA HIS A 108 -16.53 -11.07 -5.83
C HIS A 108 -15.25 -11.91 -5.79
N SER A 109 -14.44 -11.86 -6.86
CA SER A 109 -13.24 -12.70 -7.01
C SER A 109 -12.09 -11.90 -7.57
N ILE A 110 -10.92 -12.01 -6.92
CA ILE A 110 -9.70 -11.28 -7.27
C ILE A 110 -8.52 -12.23 -7.36
N LEU A 111 -7.73 -12.09 -8.43
CA LEU A 111 -6.42 -12.68 -8.55
C LEU A 111 -5.38 -11.68 -8.03
N LEU A 112 -4.76 -11.99 -6.89
CA LEU A 112 -3.65 -11.22 -6.35
C LEU A 112 -2.34 -11.71 -6.96
N ILE A 113 -1.58 -10.82 -7.60
CA ILE A 113 -0.29 -11.15 -8.23
C ILE A 113 0.82 -10.40 -7.47
N PRO A 114 1.61 -11.11 -6.65
CA PRO A 114 2.75 -10.54 -5.93
C PRO A 114 3.98 -10.42 -6.82
N GLU A 115 5.03 -9.80 -6.27
CA GLU A 115 6.37 -9.87 -6.82
C GLU A 115 6.96 -11.29 -6.76
N ASN A 116 7.96 -11.54 -7.60
CA ASN A 116 8.59 -12.85 -7.73
C ASN A 116 9.62 -13.12 -6.60
N HIS A 117 9.19 -13.02 -5.34
CA HIS A 117 10.06 -13.13 -4.15
C HIS A 117 9.69 -14.30 -3.24
N THR A 118 9.83 -15.54 -3.71
CA THR A 118 9.57 -16.74 -2.88
C THR A 118 10.51 -16.88 -1.69
N ARG A 119 11.71 -16.30 -1.75
CA ARG A 119 12.72 -16.37 -0.68
C ARG A 119 12.53 -15.35 0.41
N ASN A 120 11.78 -14.28 0.16
CA ASN A 120 11.48 -13.24 1.15
C ASN A 120 10.18 -13.57 1.89
N LEU A 121 10.27 -14.38 2.93
CA LEU A 121 9.11 -14.83 3.71
C LEU A 121 8.38 -13.66 4.41
N PHE A 122 9.07 -12.56 4.74
CA PHE A 122 8.43 -11.36 5.28
C PHE A 122 7.57 -10.65 4.24
N TYR A 123 8.02 -10.64 2.98
CA TYR A 123 7.17 -10.13 1.90
C TYR A 123 5.96 -11.04 1.68
N LEU A 124 6.11 -12.35 1.76
CA LEU A 124 4.98 -13.28 1.66
C LEU A 124 4.00 -13.13 2.85
N GLN A 125 4.47 -12.79 4.06
CA GLN A 125 3.58 -12.42 5.17
C GLN A 125 2.76 -11.16 4.86
N ASN A 126 3.37 -10.16 4.21
CA ASN A 126 2.66 -8.98 3.71
C ASN A 126 1.51 -9.38 2.75
N ILE A 127 1.80 -10.28 1.80
CA ILE A 127 0.79 -10.78 0.84
C ILE A 127 -0.31 -11.57 1.56
N ALA A 128 0.04 -12.42 2.52
CA ALA A 128 -0.94 -13.17 3.32
C ALA A 128 -1.86 -12.23 4.11
N THR A 129 -1.32 -11.16 4.69
CA THR A 129 -2.11 -10.17 5.42
C THR A 129 -3.04 -9.40 4.48
N LEU A 130 -2.55 -8.98 3.32
CA LEU A 130 -3.38 -8.33 2.31
C LEU A 130 -4.51 -9.26 1.84
N GLN A 131 -4.21 -10.53 1.52
CA GLN A 131 -5.21 -11.54 1.17
C GLN A 131 -6.27 -11.67 2.27
N ASN A 132 -5.85 -11.75 3.53
CA ASN A 132 -6.73 -11.87 4.68
C ASN A 132 -7.68 -10.66 4.81
N ILE A 133 -7.18 -9.43 4.67
CA ILE A 133 -8.00 -8.20 4.67
C ILE A 133 -9.06 -8.27 3.57
N MET A 134 -8.67 -8.67 2.36
CA MET A 134 -9.59 -8.79 1.23
C MET A 134 -10.65 -9.88 1.45
N GLN A 135 -10.28 -11.01 2.03
CA GLN A 135 -11.21 -12.09 2.37
C GLN A 135 -12.23 -11.66 3.43
N HIS A 136 -11.79 -10.92 4.46
CA HIS A 136 -12.68 -10.32 5.45
C HIS A 136 -13.59 -9.23 4.85
N ALA A 137 -13.19 -8.60 3.76
CA ALA A 137 -14.04 -7.70 2.98
C ALA A 137 -15.06 -8.43 2.07
N GLY A 138 -15.13 -9.76 2.14
CA GLY A 138 -16.10 -10.59 1.40
C GLY A 138 -15.62 -11.06 0.02
N LEU A 139 -14.33 -10.89 -0.31
CA LEU A 139 -13.78 -11.28 -1.60
C LEU A 139 -13.22 -12.70 -1.57
N ASN A 140 -13.44 -13.44 -2.66
CA ASN A 140 -12.71 -14.67 -2.92
C ASN A 140 -11.38 -14.34 -3.58
N VAL A 141 -10.26 -14.58 -2.88
CA VAL A 141 -8.92 -14.17 -3.32
C VAL A 141 -8.00 -15.36 -3.44
N ARG A 142 -7.46 -15.56 -4.64
CA ARG A 142 -6.37 -16.52 -4.88
C ARG A 142 -5.11 -15.78 -5.31
N ILE A 143 -3.95 -16.36 -5.04
CA ILE A 143 -2.66 -15.72 -5.31
C ILE A 143 -2.03 -16.42 -6.50
N GLY A 144 -1.93 -15.68 -7.59
CA GLY A 144 -1.26 -16.12 -8.80
C GLY A 144 0.23 -15.72 -8.81
N THR A 145 1.09 -16.58 -9.34
CA THR A 145 2.52 -16.29 -9.48
C THR A 145 2.96 -16.34 -10.93
N LEU A 146 3.92 -15.46 -11.27
CA LEU A 146 4.61 -15.42 -12.56
C LEU A 146 5.93 -16.23 -12.55
N LEU A 147 6.25 -16.88 -11.42
CA LEU A 147 7.47 -17.69 -11.28
C LEU A 147 7.38 -18.96 -12.12
N PRO A 148 8.27 -19.16 -13.11
CA PRO A 148 8.20 -20.29 -14.01
C PRO A 148 8.45 -21.65 -13.33
N GLU A 149 9.12 -21.65 -12.18
CA GLU A 149 9.37 -22.85 -11.39
C GLU A 149 8.15 -23.37 -10.64
N ILE A 150 7.12 -22.55 -10.44
CA ILE A 150 5.87 -22.96 -9.81
C ILE A 150 4.89 -23.39 -10.91
N THR A 151 4.82 -24.69 -11.14
CA THR A 151 3.96 -25.31 -12.18
C THR A 151 2.68 -25.90 -11.63
N THR A 152 2.55 -26.02 -10.30
CA THR A 152 1.37 -26.51 -9.58
C THR A 152 1.15 -25.65 -8.34
N ALA A 153 -0.05 -25.70 -7.76
CA ALA A 153 -0.36 -25.01 -6.50
C ALA A 153 0.66 -25.41 -5.42
N THR A 154 1.42 -24.46 -4.94
CA THR A 154 2.54 -24.67 -4.01
C THR A 154 2.25 -23.94 -2.70
N GLN A 155 2.29 -24.68 -1.61
CA GLN A 155 2.13 -24.13 -0.26
C GLN A 155 3.50 -23.71 0.30
N ILE A 156 3.52 -22.55 0.95
CA ILE A 156 4.71 -22.00 1.61
C ILE A 156 4.33 -21.63 3.04
N ASP A 157 5.03 -22.22 4.00
CA ASP A 157 4.87 -21.91 5.42
C ASP A 157 5.57 -20.61 5.76
N LEU A 158 4.90 -19.75 6.50
CA LEU A 158 5.38 -18.43 6.89
C LEU A 158 5.88 -18.44 8.34
N PRO A 159 6.81 -17.55 8.71
CA PRO A 159 7.40 -17.50 10.06
C PRO A 159 6.37 -17.29 11.18
N ASN A 160 5.22 -16.72 10.89
CA ASN A 160 4.14 -16.50 11.85
C ASN A 160 3.17 -17.71 11.98
N GLY A 161 3.49 -18.84 11.38
CA GLY A 161 2.68 -20.06 11.42
C GLY A 161 1.52 -20.10 10.42
N GLN A 162 1.34 -19.07 9.62
CA GLN A 162 0.38 -19.09 8.50
C GLN A 162 0.97 -19.82 7.29
N THR A 163 0.12 -20.26 6.39
CA THR A 163 0.51 -20.85 5.11
C THR A 163 -0.11 -20.03 3.97
N ILE A 164 0.67 -19.76 2.94
CA ILE A 164 0.23 -19.11 1.71
C ILE A 164 0.30 -20.11 0.56
N THR A 165 -0.65 -20.06 -0.36
CA THR A 165 -0.64 -20.90 -1.56
C THR A 165 -0.40 -20.04 -2.78
N LEU A 166 0.69 -20.30 -3.49
CA LEU A 166 1.00 -19.67 -4.79
C LEU A 166 0.57 -20.62 -5.91
N GLU A 167 -0.11 -20.08 -6.91
CA GLU A 167 -0.67 -20.85 -8.00
C GLU A 167 -0.17 -20.34 -9.36
N PRO A 168 0.17 -21.23 -10.30
CA PRO A 168 0.61 -20.81 -11.63
C PRO A 168 -0.52 -20.08 -12.34
N ILE A 169 -0.20 -18.90 -12.91
CA ILE A 169 -1.17 -18.12 -13.66
C ILE A 169 -1.40 -18.76 -15.01
N VAL A 170 -2.67 -18.84 -15.40
CA VAL A 170 -3.11 -19.29 -16.72
C VAL A 170 -3.78 -18.14 -17.45
N ARG A 171 -3.40 -17.91 -18.71
CA ARG A 171 -4.06 -16.95 -19.58
C ARG A 171 -4.94 -17.66 -20.60
N LYS A 172 -6.23 -17.29 -20.63
CA LYS A 172 -7.20 -17.80 -21.60
C LYS A 172 -8.11 -16.67 -22.06
N ASN A 173 -8.29 -16.50 -23.36
CA ASN A 173 -9.18 -15.49 -23.96
C ASN A 173 -8.92 -14.05 -23.43
N ASN A 174 -7.66 -13.66 -23.31
CA ASN A 174 -7.25 -12.38 -22.74
C ASN A 174 -7.71 -12.13 -21.29
N LYS A 175 -7.93 -13.19 -20.54
CA LYS A 175 -8.16 -13.17 -19.09
C LYS A 175 -7.09 -13.98 -18.38
N LEU A 176 -6.73 -13.54 -17.17
CA LEU A 176 -5.88 -14.29 -16.25
C LEU A 176 -6.73 -14.98 -15.21
N GLY A 177 -6.28 -16.15 -14.83
CA GLY A 177 -6.84 -16.93 -13.73
C GLY A 177 -5.80 -17.89 -13.20
N VAL A 178 -6.22 -18.76 -12.31
CA VAL A 178 -5.52 -19.96 -11.90
C VAL A 178 -6.46 -21.14 -12.07
N GLU A 179 -5.97 -22.36 -11.88
CA GLU A 179 -6.78 -23.56 -12.11
C GLU A 179 -8.15 -23.48 -11.38
N ASN A 180 -9.25 -23.68 -12.14
CA ASN A 180 -10.62 -23.61 -11.64
C ASN A 180 -11.01 -22.28 -10.97
N PHE A 181 -10.39 -21.16 -11.38
CA PHE A 181 -10.71 -19.84 -10.85
C PHE A 181 -10.60 -18.77 -11.95
N ASP A 182 -11.73 -18.15 -12.28
CA ASP A 182 -11.87 -17.03 -13.23
C ASP A 182 -12.18 -15.74 -12.45
N PRO A 183 -11.19 -14.91 -12.12
CA PRO A 183 -11.38 -13.73 -11.30
C PRO A 183 -12.01 -12.58 -12.10
N CYS A 184 -12.79 -11.73 -11.42
CA CYS A 184 -13.37 -10.52 -12.01
C CYS A 184 -12.30 -9.46 -12.24
N ALA A 185 -11.30 -9.37 -11.37
CA ALA A 185 -10.24 -8.39 -11.43
C ALA A 185 -8.88 -8.99 -11.03
N VAL A 186 -7.82 -8.32 -11.45
CA VAL A 186 -6.43 -8.63 -11.10
C VAL A 186 -5.90 -7.51 -10.22
N LEU A 187 -5.45 -7.84 -9.01
CA LEU A 187 -4.74 -6.91 -8.14
C LEU A 187 -3.24 -7.20 -8.18
N LEU A 188 -2.49 -6.20 -8.60
CA LEU A 188 -1.02 -6.29 -8.65
C LEU A 188 -0.43 -5.77 -7.34
N ASN A 189 0.37 -6.61 -6.67
CA ASN A 189 1.32 -6.16 -5.66
C ASN A 189 2.75 -6.40 -6.20
N ASN A 190 2.96 -6.00 -7.45
CA ASN A 190 4.22 -6.09 -8.19
C ASN A 190 4.44 -4.75 -8.86
N ASP A 191 5.52 -4.08 -8.53
CA ASP A 191 5.83 -2.72 -8.95
C ASP A 191 6.24 -2.59 -10.42
N LEU A 192 6.36 -3.71 -11.13
CA LEU A 192 6.73 -3.80 -12.55
C LEU A 192 8.05 -3.07 -12.86
N SER A 193 8.98 -3.01 -11.92
CA SER A 193 10.27 -2.32 -12.08
C SER A 193 11.14 -2.93 -13.19
N THR A 194 11.00 -4.22 -13.45
CA THR A 194 11.71 -4.96 -14.52
C THR A 194 11.01 -4.88 -15.89
N GLY A 195 9.91 -4.14 -15.98
CA GLY A 195 9.07 -4.05 -17.16
C GLY A 195 7.72 -4.75 -17.00
N ILE A 196 6.84 -4.53 -17.97
CA ILE A 196 5.50 -5.12 -17.98
C ILE A 196 5.57 -6.50 -18.64
N PRO A 197 5.34 -7.60 -17.88
CA PRO A 197 5.29 -8.94 -18.47
C PRO A 197 4.25 -9.05 -19.58
N GLU A 198 4.57 -9.77 -20.66
CA GLU A 198 3.68 -9.94 -21.80
C GLU A 198 2.32 -10.55 -21.41
N ILE A 199 2.32 -11.46 -20.45
CA ILE A 199 1.11 -12.12 -19.96
C ILE A 199 0.10 -11.14 -19.34
N LEU A 200 0.55 -9.97 -18.85
CA LEU A 200 -0.31 -8.92 -18.28
C LEU A 200 -0.87 -7.93 -19.32
N GLN A 201 -0.36 -7.96 -20.55
CA GLN A 201 -0.75 -6.98 -21.57
C GLN A 201 -2.08 -7.36 -22.24
N ASN A 202 -2.85 -6.34 -22.64
CA ASN A 202 -4.09 -6.51 -23.40
C ASN A 202 -5.12 -7.47 -22.74
N LEU A 203 -5.29 -7.35 -21.44
CA LEU A 203 -6.30 -8.09 -20.69
C LEU A 203 -7.67 -7.46 -20.84
N ASN A 204 -8.71 -8.29 -20.85
CA ASN A 204 -10.12 -7.87 -20.80
C ASN A 204 -10.63 -7.69 -19.36
N GLN A 205 -9.77 -7.90 -18.37
CA GLN A 205 -10.08 -7.75 -16.95
C GLN A 205 -9.60 -6.38 -16.44
N ILE A 206 -10.22 -5.93 -15.35
CA ILE A 206 -9.73 -4.77 -14.60
C ILE A 206 -8.40 -5.16 -13.93
N VAL A 207 -7.35 -4.38 -14.19
CA VAL A 207 -6.03 -4.53 -13.57
C VAL A 207 -5.78 -3.35 -12.63
N ILE A 208 -5.48 -3.63 -11.37
CA ILE A 208 -5.34 -2.66 -10.29
C ILE A 208 -3.99 -2.86 -9.58
N PRO A 209 -3.18 -1.83 -9.42
CA PRO A 209 -3.16 -0.57 -10.15
C PRO A 209 -2.98 -0.78 -11.66
N PRO A 210 -3.29 0.21 -12.50
CA PRO A 210 -3.09 0.06 -13.94
C PRO A 210 -1.61 -0.12 -14.27
N LEU A 211 -1.30 -0.87 -15.34
CA LEU A 211 0.08 -1.25 -15.70
C LEU A 211 1.04 -0.05 -15.84
N HIS A 212 0.54 1.10 -16.30
CA HIS A 212 1.33 2.33 -16.44
C HIS A 212 1.70 2.98 -15.09
N ALA A 213 1.13 2.53 -13.99
CA ALA A 213 1.50 2.99 -12.66
C ALA A 213 2.80 2.35 -12.13
N GLY A 214 3.31 1.32 -12.80
CA GLY A 214 4.55 0.64 -12.43
C GLY A 214 5.81 1.49 -12.66
N TRP A 215 6.88 1.16 -11.93
CA TRP A 215 8.14 1.91 -11.97
C TRP A 215 8.89 1.83 -13.30
N ALA A 216 8.57 0.90 -14.19
CA ALA A 216 9.10 0.92 -15.55
C ALA A 216 8.62 2.13 -16.36
N THR A 217 7.49 2.74 -15.99
CA THR A 217 6.86 3.85 -16.71
C THR A 217 6.87 5.14 -15.90
N ARG A 218 6.64 5.05 -14.60
CA ARG A 218 6.51 6.19 -13.70
C ARG A 218 7.90 6.67 -13.25
N ARG A 219 8.10 8.01 -13.24
CA ARG A 219 9.33 8.64 -12.74
C ARG A 219 9.10 9.33 -11.40
N LYS A 220 10.01 9.12 -10.44
CA LYS A 220 9.94 9.79 -9.12
C LYS A 220 10.03 11.32 -9.25
N SER A 221 10.86 11.83 -10.16
CA SER A 221 10.96 13.27 -10.43
C SER A 221 9.62 13.89 -10.82
N ASP A 222 8.89 13.26 -11.73
CA ASP A 222 7.59 13.75 -12.21
C ASP A 222 6.54 13.72 -11.09
N HIS A 223 6.58 12.65 -10.28
CA HIS A 223 5.73 12.53 -9.12
C HIS A 223 5.98 13.66 -8.10
N PHE A 224 7.24 13.92 -7.75
CA PHE A 224 7.57 14.96 -6.78
C PHE A 224 7.38 16.37 -7.33
N ALA A 225 7.51 16.59 -8.64
CA ALA A 225 7.13 17.85 -9.27
C ALA A 225 5.61 18.11 -9.17
N ALA A 226 4.80 17.07 -9.30
CA ALA A 226 3.36 17.17 -9.07
C ALA A 226 3.03 17.39 -7.58
N TYR A 227 3.72 16.66 -6.68
CA TYR A 227 3.58 16.82 -5.24
C TYR A 227 3.92 18.25 -4.79
N ASP A 228 4.99 18.85 -5.32
CA ASP A 228 5.40 20.22 -4.98
C ASP A 228 4.26 21.23 -5.17
N ARG A 229 3.55 21.15 -6.30
CA ARG A 229 2.39 22.03 -6.56
C ARG A 229 1.27 21.84 -5.53
N VAL A 230 0.94 20.58 -5.23
CA VAL A 230 -0.10 20.24 -4.24
C VAL A 230 0.32 20.66 -2.82
N ALA A 231 1.60 20.49 -2.48
CA ALA A 231 2.14 20.89 -1.19
C ALA A 231 2.13 22.41 -0.99
N GLN A 232 2.36 23.19 -2.05
CA GLN A 232 2.24 24.65 -2.00
C GLN A 232 0.78 25.08 -1.75
N GLU A 233 -0.19 24.53 -2.49
CA GLU A 233 -1.61 24.78 -2.27
C GLU A 233 -2.04 24.42 -0.83
N PHE A 234 -1.60 23.25 -0.34
CA PHE A 234 -1.92 22.80 1.01
C PHE A 234 -1.29 23.71 2.07
N ALA A 235 -0.04 24.13 1.88
CA ALA A 235 0.65 25.02 2.80
C ALA A 235 -0.03 26.39 2.90
N GLU A 236 -0.45 26.95 1.77
CA GLU A 236 -1.25 28.18 1.72
C GLU A 236 -2.58 28.02 2.46
N LEU A 237 -3.28 26.90 2.22
CA LEU A 237 -4.57 26.59 2.85
C LEU A 237 -4.52 26.64 4.38
N ILE A 238 -3.47 26.11 4.99
CA ILE A 238 -3.33 26.02 6.46
C ILE A 238 -2.36 27.05 7.06
N GLY A 239 -1.79 27.93 6.23
CA GLY A 239 -0.91 29.01 6.65
C GLY A 239 0.44 28.55 7.21
N ILE A 240 1.11 27.63 6.53
CA ILE A 240 2.46 27.15 6.88
C ILE A 240 3.44 27.43 5.74
N ASP A 241 4.74 27.35 6.04
CA ASP A 241 5.78 27.33 5.03
C ASP A 241 5.76 25.97 4.30
N PRO A 242 5.60 25.92 2.95
CA PRO A 242 5.60 24.68 2.20
C PRO A 242 6.90 23.87 2.36
N TRP A 243 8.01 24.52 2.69
CA TRP A 243 9.27 23.85 2.99
C TRP A 243 9.15 22.84 4.14
N LEU A 244 8.25 23.04 5.10
CA LEU A 244 8.04 22.14 6.24
C LEU A 244 7.52 20.75 5.84
N ILE A 245 6.89 20.65 4.67
CA ILE A 245 6.24 19.42 4.19
C ILE A 245 6.77 18.94 2.84
N ASN A 246 7.67 19.67 2.19
CA ASN A 246 8.10 19.39 0.83
C ASN A 246 9.54 18.85 0.79
N PRO A 247 9.81 17.68 0.18
CA PRO A 247 11.17 17.18 -0.02
C PRO A 247 11.88 18.02 -1.09
N ARG A 248 13.21 18.05 -1.03
CA ARG A 248 14.01 18.46 -2.19
C ARG A 248 14.23 17.25 -3.09
N PHE A 249 14.06 17.44 -4.38
CA PHE A 249 14.33 16.43 -5.39
C PHE A 249 15.05 17.07 -6.59
N THR A 250 15.79 16.24 -7.32
CA THR A 250 16.42 16.61 -8.59
C THR A 250 16.09 15.54 -9.62
N SER A 251 15.98 15.94 -10.88
CA SER A 251 15.91 14.99 -11.99
C SER A 251 17.28 14.41 -12.30
N CYS A 252 17.34 13.14 -12.68
CA CYS A 252 18.58 12.53 -13.16
C CYS A 252 19.12 13.32 -14.37
N GLY A 253 20.36 13.81 -14.28
CA GLY A 253 21.01 14.58 -15.36
C GLY A 253 21.15 16.08 -15.08
N GLU A 254 20.56 16.62 -14.01
CA GLU A 254 20.68 18.03 -13.61
C GLU A 254 21.85 18.30 -12.62
N ILE A 255 22.68 17.29 -12.36
CA ILE A 255 23.89 17.47 -11.56
C ILE A 255 25.01 17.89 -12.53
N ASN A 256 25.20 19.19 -12.69
CA ASN A 256 26.39 19.79 -13.25
C ASN A 256 27.36 20.16 -12.13
#